data_1464897d71733edbd0870dabac8fdbbe
#
_entry.id   1464897d71733edbd0870dabac8fdbbe
#
_cell.length_a   1.000
_cell.length_b   1.000
_cell.length_c   1.000
_cell.angle_alpha   90.00
_cell.angle_beta   90.00
_cell.angle_gamma   90.00
#
_symmetry.space_group_name_H-M   'P 1'
#
loop_
_entity.id
_entity.type
_entity.pdbx_description
1 polymer ?
#
loop_
_entity_poly.entity_id
_entity_poly.type
_entity_poly.pdbx_seq_one_letter_code
_entity_poly.pdbx_strand_id
1 'polypeptide(L)' 'VAVSLVAELRRLRELLDRDGSFTFLSVAPRGRIERAITFFALLELHNRGEAHLHQPRPFADITVRCRPVPVAAAG' A
#
# COMPACT_ATOMS: atom_id res chain seq x y z
N VAL A 1 -13.42 -10.68 14.82
CA VAL A 1 -13.54 -9.72 13.74
C VAL A 1 -12.72 -10.20 12.56
N ALA A 2 -13.38 -10.44 11.45
CA ALA A 2 -12.69 -10.87 10.26
C ALA A 2 -12.03 -9.67 9.58
N VAL A 3 -10.71 -9.72 9.42
CA VAL A 3 -10.01 -8.71 8.65
C VAL A 3 -9.92 -9.21 7.22
N SER A 4 -10.48 -8.46 6.30
CA SER A 4 -10.56 -8.85 4.90
C SER A 4 -9.46 -8.18 4.10
N LEU A 5 -8.76 -8.95 3.28
CA LEU A 5 -7.76 -8.40 2.36
C LEU A 5 -8.42 -7.42 1.38
N VAL A 6 -9.64 -7.73 0.93
CA VAL A 6 -10.37 -6.85 0.02
C VAL A 6 -10.68 -5.51 0.68
N ALA A 7 -11.13 -5.53 1.93
CA ALA A 7 -11.41 -4.30 2.67
C ALA A 7 -10.14 -3.48 2.88
N GLU A 8 -9.03 -4.15 3.16
CA GLU A 8 -7.76 -3.47 3.37
C GLU A 8 -7.25 -2.86 2.07
N LEU A 9 -7.37 -3.57 0.95
CA LEU A 9 -7.03 -3.00 -0.35
C LEU A 9 -7.83 -1.73 -0.64
N ARG A 10 -9.12 -1.76 -0.33
CA ARG A 10 -9.98 -0.58 -0.53
C ARG A 10 -9.53 0.59 0.34
N ARG A 11 -9.24 0.33 1.61
CA ARG A 11 -8.79 1.35 2.53
C ARG A 11 -7.49 2.00 2.05
N LEU A 12 -6.52 1.19 1.63
CA LEU A 12 -5.24 1.68 1.17
C LEU A 12 -5.36 2.47 -0.13
N ARG A 13 -6.22 2.02 -1.04
CA ARG A 13 -6.48 2.77 -2.27
C ARG A 13 -7.08 4.14 -1.99
N GLU A 14 -8.01 4.22 -1.05
CA GLU A 14 -8.60 5.49 -0.66
C GLU A 14 -7.56 6.42 -0.06
N LEU A 15 -6.65 5.89 0.75
CA LEU A 15 -5.56 6.69 1.31
C LEU A 15 -4.63 7.22 0.24
N LEU A 16 -4.29 6.39 -0.75
CA LEU A 16 -3.45 6.82 -1.86
C LEU A 16 -4.14 7.89 -2.70
N ASP A 17 -5.43 7.72 -2.96
CA ASP A 17 -6.19 8.71 -3.73
C ASP A 17 -6.29 10.05 -3.00
N ARG A 18 -6.45 10.01 -1.68
CA ARG A 18 -6.60 11.21 -0.88
C ARG A 18 -5.28 11.92 -0.64
N ASP A 19 -4.25 11.16 -0.23
CA ASP A 19 -2.98 11.73 0.25
C ASP A 19 -1.84 11.61 -0.75
N GLY A 20 -1.94 10.72 -1.72
CA GLY A 20 -0.91 10.48 -2.73
C GLY A 20 0.22 9.57 -2.25
N SER A 21 0.49 9.54 -0.97
CA SER A 21 1.53 8.70 -0.39
C SER A 21 1.30 8.52 1.11
N PHE A 22 1.90 7.49 1.67
CA PHE A 22 1.93 7.25 3.11
C PHE A 22 3.07 6.29 3.43
N THR A 23 3.32 6.08 4.71
CA THR A 23 4.30 5.06 5.13
C THR A 23 3.58 3.89 5.76
N PHE A 24 4.18 2.71 5.67
CA PHE A 24 3.59 1.50 6.22
C PHE A 24 3.29 1.66 7.71
N LEU A 25 4.25 2.18 8.48
CA LEU A 25 4.05 2.32 9.92
C LEU A 25 2.96 3.32 10.28
N SER A 26 2.72 4.32 9.42
CA SER A 26 1.67 5.30 9.68
C SER A 26 0.26 4.74 9.54
N VAL A 27 0.10 3.68 8.74
CA VAL A 27 -1.20 3.10 8.45
C VAL A 27 -1.37 1.71 9.03
N ALA A 28 -0.29 1.07 9.47
CA ALA A 28 -0.33 -0.29 9.97
C ALA A 28 -1.08 -0.36 11.30
N PRO A 29 -2.00 -1.30 11.45
CA PRO A 29 -2.66 -1.51 12.73
C PRO A 29 -1.71 -2.13 13.74
N ARG A 30 -2.14 -2.22 14.99
CA ARG A 30 -1.29 -2.73 16.06
C ARG A 30 -1.17 -4.25 16.10
N GLY A 31 -2.20 -4.96 15.63
CA GLY A 31 -2.19 -6.41 15.68
C GLY A 31 -1.24 -7.02 14.66
N ARG A 32 -0.63 -8.15 15.02
CA ARG A 32 0.31 -8.83 14.12
C ARG A 32 -0.36 -9.33 12.85
N ILE A 33 -1.53 -9.93 13.01
CA ILE A 33 -2.28 -10.48 11.88
C ILE A 33 -2.76 -9.35 10.97
N GLU A 34 -3.27 -8.29 11.58
CA GLU A 34 -3.75 -7.13 10.84
C GLU A 34 -2.61 -6.44 10.09
N ARG A 35 -1.43 -6.35 10.71
CA ARG A 35 -0.24 -5.82 10.04
C ARG A 35 0.18 -6.67 8.85
N ALA A 36 0.12 -7.99 9.02
CA ALA A 36 0.46 -8.89 7.93
C ALA A 36 -0.50 -8.70 6.75
N ILE A 37 -1.79 -8.56 7.05
CA ILE A 37 -2.79 -8.32 5.99
C ILE A 37 -2.54 -7.00 5.30
N THR A 38 -2.20 -5.96 6.06
CA THR A 38 -1.85 -4.66 5.47
C THR A 38 -0.64 -4.79 4.56
N PHE A 39 0.37 -5.52 4.99
CA PHE A 39 1.57 -5.73 4.19
C PHE A 39 1.25 -6.50 2.91
N PHE A 40 0.46 -7.57 3.01
CA PHE A 40 0.03 -8.32 1.82
C PHE A 40 -0.78 -7.46 0.87
N ALA A 41 -1.63 -6.59 1.41
CA ALA A 41 -2.41 -5.68 0.58
C ALA A 41 -1.49 -4.71 -0.18
N LEU A 42 -0.45 -4.20 0.47
CA LEU A 42 0.53 -3.34 -0.19
C LEU A 42 1.27 -4.07 -1.30
N LEU A 43 1.67 -5.32 -1.06
CA LEU A 43 2.31 -6.12 -2.09
C LEU A 43 1.37 -6.35 -3.28
N GLU A 44 0.09 -6.58 -3.00
CA GLU A 44 -0.89 -6.76 -4.07
C GLU A 44 -1.04 -5.49 -4.90
N LEU A 45 -1.14 -4.34 -4.25
CA LEU A 45 -1.20 -3.07 -4.97
C LEU A 45 0.04 -2.83 -5.82
N HIS A 46 1.21 -3.18 -5.28
CA HIS A 46 2.46 -3.07 -6.02
C HIS A 46 2.45 -4.00 -7.24
N ASN A 47 2.03 -5.26 -7.05
CA ASN A 47 1.98 -6.23 -8.14
C ASN A 47 1.00 -5.84 -9.23
N ARG A 48 -0.07 -5.14 -8.87
CA ARG A 48 -1.04 -4.63 -9.84
C ARG A 48 -0.59 -3.34 -10.51
N GLY A 49 0.53 -2.77 -10.11
CA GLY A 49 1.03 -1.53 -10.64
C GLY A 49 0.31 -0.29 -10.11
N GLU A 50 -0.46 -0.42 -9.04
CA GLU A 50 -1.21 0.69 -8.46
C GLU A 50 -0.41 1.48 -7.43
N ALA A 51 0.63 0.89 -6.87
CA ALA A 51 1.45 1.54 -5.86
C ALA A 51 2.92 1.24 -6.08
N HIS A 52 3.74 2.21 -5.71
CA HIS A 52 5.19 2.05 -5.71
C HIS A 52 5.66 1.98 -4.26
N LEU A 53 6.41 0.93 -3.93
CA LEU A 53 6.96 0.72 -2.60
C LEU A 53 8.44 1.06 -2.60
N HIS A 54 8.88 1.80 -1.60
CA HIS A 54 10.28 2.15 -1.42
C HIS A 54 10.70 1.92 0.02
N GLN A 55 11.76 1.16 0.21
CA GLN A 55 12.37 0.93 1.51
C GLN A 55 13.85 1.25 1.37
N PRO A 56 14.35 2.32 2.01
CA PRO A 56 15.73 2.76 1.78
C PRO A 56 16.77 1.77 2.29
N ARG A 57 16.41 0.92 3.25
CA ARG A 57 17.31 -0.10 3.77
C ARG A 57 16.48 -1.16 4.50
N PRO A 58 17.06 -2.35 4.75
CA PRO A 58 16.36 -3.38 5.51
C PRO A 58 15.86 -2.87 6.85
N PHE A 59 14.66 -3.26 7.23
CA PHE A 59 13.99 -2.90 8.49
C PHE A 59 13.61 -1.42 8.60
N ALA A 60 13.88 -0.61 7.59
CA ALA A 60 13.36 0.76 7.56
C ALA A 60 11.88 0.75 7.20
N ASP A 61 11.20 1.86 7.52
CA ASP A 61 9.81 2.02 7.13
C ASP A 61 9.67 2.01 5.60
N ILE A 62 8.52 1.57 5.13
CA ILE A 62 8.23 1.48 3.70
C ILE A 62 7.41 2.70 3.29
N THR A 63 7.90 3.45 2.32
CA THR A 63 7.15 4.54 1.73
C THR A 63 6.30 4.00 0.59
N VAL A 64 5.01 4.31 0.61
CA VAL A 64 4.06 3.86 -0.40
C VAL A 64 3.58 5.08 -1.15
N ARG A 65 3.71 5.06 -2.46
CA ARG A 65 3.29 6.16 -3.32
C ARG A 65 2.30 5.67 -4.36
N CYS A 66 1.34 6.51 -4.68
CA CYS A 66 0.46 6.24 -5.78
C CYS A 66 1.28 6.22 -7.07
N ARG A 67 1.13 5.16 -7.85
CA ARG A 67 1.82 5.07 -9.12
C ARG A 67 0.93 5.71 -10.19
N PRO A 68 1.37 6.82 -10.79
CA PRO A 68 0.57 7.44 -11.84
C PRO A 68 0.44 6.49 -13.03
N VAL A 69 -0.76 6.46 -13.61
CA VAL A 69 -0.96 5.71 -14.84
C VAL A 69 -0.08 6.35 -15.90
N PRO A 70 0.84 5.60 -16.51
CA PRO A 70 1.72 6.21 -17.52
C PRO A 70 0.94 6.52 -18.77
N VAL A 71 0.67 7.81 -18.96
CA VAL A 71 -0.04 8.28 -20.16
C VAL A 71 0.72 7.89 -21.41
N ALA A 72 2.02 7.91 -21.33
CA ALA A 72 2.88 7.53 -22.44
C ALA A 72 2.69 6.07 -22.86
N ALA A 73 2.25 5.22 -21.95
CA ALA A 73 2.01 3.83 -22.28
C ALA A 73 0.77 3.66 -23.15
N ALA A 74 -0.08 4.67 -23.21
CA ALA A 74 -1.24 4.66 -24.06
C ALA A 74 -0.90 5.04 -25.51
N GLY A 75 0.28 5.55 -25.71
CA GLY A 75 0.74 5.91 -27.05
C GLY A 75 1.26 4.72 -27.83
#